data_96e48d26414d443bada71ac4756bd729
#
_entry.id   96e48d26414d443bada71ac4756bd729
#
_cell.length_a   1.000
_cell.length_b   1.000
_cell.length_c   1.000
_cell.angle_alpha   90.00
_cell.angle_beta   90.00
_cell.angle_gamma   90.00
#
_symmetry.space_group_name_H-M   'P 1'
#
loop_
_entity.id
_entity.type
_entity.pdbx_description
1 polymer ?
#
loop_
_entity_poly.entity_id
_entity_poly.type
_entity_poly.pdbx_seq_one_letter_code
_entity_poly.pdbx_strand_id
1 'polypeptide(L)'
;PWGTCHAVLAAKDLIDGPFAVINADDYYGPEAFRVMYDYLSTHEDGSYYDYCMVSYLLRNTVSENGSVARGVCVTEPDGTLHSVTERTRIETYENGVHFTEDGGASWTDLPGDTPVSMNLWGFGKSFLDEAEQRFAGWLTENLPKNPLKCEYFLPLVVTELIEEGKAKIQVLRSTDKWYGVTYREDKPLVVEAIARKTAEGQYPENLWA
;
A
#
# COMPACT_ATOMS: atom_id res chain seq x y z
N PRO A 1 -15.17 -1.73 10.56
CA PRO A 1 -15.09 -0.61 9.62
C PRO A 1 -15.50 -1.06 8.20
N TRP A 2 -15.86 -0.07 7.35
CA TRP A 2 -16.11 -0.28 5.93
C TRP A 2 -14.80 -0.02 5.14
N GLY A 3 -13.83 -0.92 5.24
CA GLY A 3 -12.58 -0.82 4.51
C GLY A 3 -11.49 0.03 5.19
N THR A 4 -10.31 0.10 4.52
CA THR A 4 -9.09 0.69 5.07
C THR A 4 -9.20 2.20 5.30
N CYS A 5 -9.84 2.93 4.40
CA CYS A 5 -10.03 4.38 4.56
C CYS A 5 -10.95 4.71 5.74
N HIS A 6 -12.06 3.96 5.92
CA HIS A 6 -12.92 4.15 7.10
C HIS A 6 -12.22 3.79 8.41
N ALA A 7 -11.31 2.81 8.39
CA ALA A 7 -10.50 2.50 9.58
C ALA A 7 -9.59 3.68 9.97
N VAL A 8 -8.99 4.37 8.99
CA VAL A 8 -8.19 5.58 9.23
C VAL A 8 -9.06 6.72 9.76
N LEU A 9 -10.26 6.93 9.21
CA LEU A 9 -11.20 7.94 9.70
C LEU A 9 -11.61 7.71 11.16
N ALA A 10 -11.66 6.46 11.62
CA ALA A 10 -11.96 6.16 13.03
C ALA A 10 -10.89 6.68 14.01
N ALA A 11 -9.68 6.99 13.52
CA ALA A 11 -8.60 7.58 14.30
C ALA A 11 -8.45 9.10 14.09
N LYS A 12 -9.32 9.74 13.29
CA LYS A 12 -9.20 11.14 12.87
C LYS A 12 -8.93 12.11 14.03
N ASP A 13 -9.67 11.97 15.13
CA ASP A 13 -9.56 12.90 16.26
C ASP A 13 -8.26 12.75 17.07
N LEU A 14 -7.49 11.70 16.79
CA LEU A 14 -6.20 11.42 17.44
C LEU A 14 -4.99 11.85 16.59
N ILE A 15 -5.24 12.26 15.33
CA ILE A 15 -4.20 12.63 14.37
C ILE A 15 -4.14 14.15 14.27
N ASP A 16 -3.01 14.73 14.68
CA ASP A 16 -2.79 16.18 14.75
C ASP A 16 -1.75 16.73 13.76
N GLY A 17 -1.12 15.85 12.94
CA GLY A 17 -0.10 16.21 11.96
C GLY A 17 -0.03 15.23 10.79
N PRO A 18 1.05 15.27 9.98
CA PRO A 18 1.32 14.29 8.96
C PRO A 18 1.39 12.87 9.55
N PHE A 19 0.90 11.88 8.82
CA PHE A 19 0.84 10.52 9.32
C PHE A 19 1.08 9.49 8.23
N ALA A 20 1.54 8.31 8.63
CA ALA A 20 1.64 7.16 7.76
C ALA A 20 0.57 6.11 8.10
N VAL A 21 0.11 5.41 7.07
CA VAL A 21 -0.81 4.27 7.19
C VAL A 21 -0.09 3.01 6.75
N ILE A 22 -0.19 1.96 7.56
CA ILE A 22 0.38 0.63 7.28
C ILE A 22 -0.64 -0.46 7.58
N ASN A 23 -0.44 -1.64 7.02
CA ASN A 23 -1.09 -2.85 7.52
C ASN A 23 -0.32 -3.33 8.77
N ALA A 24 -1.04 -3.64 9.83
CA ALA A 24 -0.42 -3.96 11.13
C ALA A 24 0.26 -5.34 11.18
N ASP A 25 -0.01 -6.19 10.21
CA ASP A 25 0.47 -7.57 10.07
C ASP A 25 1.54 -7.74 8.98
N ASP A 26 1.97 -6.64 8.36
CA ASP A 26 3.00 -6.64 7.33
C ASP A 26 4.36 -6.14 7.87
N TYR A 27 5.44 -6.70 7.35
CA TYR A 27 6.80 -6.22 7.58
C TYR A 27 7.28 -5.40 6.38
N TYR A 28 7.49 -4.12 6.59
CA TYR A 28 7.88 -3.17 5.53
C TYR A 28 9.38 -2.93 5.42
N GLY A 29 10.13 -3.20 6.50
CA GLY A 29 11.57 -2.91 6.59
C GLY A 29 11.90 -1.49 7.08
N PRO A 30 13.09 -1.29 7.66
CA PRO A 30 13.48 -0.01 8.27
C PRO A 30 13.66 1.12 7.26
N GLU A 31 14.13 0.81 6.04
CA GLU A 31 14.35 1.80 4.99
C GLU A 31 13.01 2.43 4.52
N ALA A 32 11.97 1.62 4.41
CA ALA A 32 10.65 2.10 4.03
C ALA A 32 10.11 3.15 5.02
N PHE A 33 10.28 2.92 6.32
CA PHE A 33 9.89 3.90 7.35
C PHE A 33 10.77 5.14 7.30
N ARG A 34 12.08 5.00 7.04
CA ARG A 34 13.00 6.13 6.95
C ARG A 34 12.62 7.06 5.81
N VAL A 35 12.45 6.54 4.60
CA VAL A 35 12.09 7.39 3.43
C VAL A 35 10.72 8.03 3.59
N MET A 36 9.76 7.34 4.23
CA MET A 36 8.46 7.88 4.56
C MET A 36 8.56 9.03 5.56
N TYR A 37 9.31 8.85 6.64
CA TYR A 37 9.52 9.86 7.67
C TYR A 37 10.24 11.10 7.10
N ASP A 38 11.31 10.89 6.34
CA ASP A 38 12.09 11.96 5.73
C ASP A 38 11.20 12.82 4.82
N TYR A 39 10.32 12.19 4.03
CA TYR A 39 9.38 12.89 3.17
C TYR A 39 8.36 13.68 3.99
N LEU A 40 7.61 13.05 4.87
CA LEU A 40 6.56 13.68 5.67
C LEU A 40 7.08 14.78 6.61
N SER A 41 8.37 14.74 6.98
CA SER A 41 8.99 15.76 7.82
C SER A 41 9.41 17.02 7.07
N THR A 42 9.45 16.99 5.72
CA THR A 42 9.98 18.06 4.89
C THR A 42 9.00 18.58 3.84
N HIS A 43 7.85 17.91 3.68
CA HIS A 43 6.84 18.27 2.71
C HIS A 43 5.53 18.60 3.41
N GLU A 44 4.88 19.65 2.92
CA GLU A 44 3.61 20.14 3.43
C GLU A 44 2.66 20.44 2.26
N ASP A 45 1.36 20.42 2.54
CA ASP A 45 0.34 20.82 1.57
C ASP A 45 0.52 22.28 1.15
N GLY A 46 0.42 22.52 -0.14
CA GLY A 46 0.59 23.85 -0.75
C GLY A 46 -0.54 24.16 -1.73
N SER A 47 -0.20 24.36 -3.01
CA SER A 47 -1.19 24.54 -4.09
C SER A 47 -1.95 23.23 -4.41
N TYR A 48 -1.44 22.12 -3.97
CA TYR A 48 -2.03 20.78 -4.00
C TYR A 48 -1.66 20.06 -2.69
N TYR A 49 -2.37 18.99 -2.39
CA TYR A 49 -2.02 18.08 -1.28
C TYR A 49 -0.80 17.27 -1.67
N ASP A 50 0.24 17.33 -0.84
CA ASP A 50 1.54 16.71 -1.10
C ASP A 50 1.69 15.43 -0.28
N TYR A 51 1.28 14.32 -0.88
CA TYR A 51 1.26 13.01 -0.24
C TYR A 51 2.36 12.11 -0.81
N CYS A 52 2.56 10.97 -0.19
CA CYS A 52 3.50 9.98 -0.68
C CYS A 52 3.03 8.55 -0.44
N MET A 53 3.69 7.61 -1.11
CA MET A 53 3.58 6.19 -0.84
C MET A 53 4.94 5.52 -1.01
N VAL A 54 5.18 4.41 -0.32
CA VAL A 54 6.35 3.58 -0.59
C VAL A 54 5.93 2.40 -1.46
N SER A 55 6.57 2.30 -2.63
CA SER A 55 6.39 1.18 -3.54
C SER A 55 7.47 0.12 -3.34
N TYR A 56 7.11 -1.11 -3.63
CA TYR A 56 8.00 -2.27 -3.65
C TYR A 56 8.07 -2.85 -5.05
N LEU A 57 9.15 -3.57 -5.34
CA LEU A 57 9.24 -4.32 -6.59
C LEU A 57 8.33 -5.55 -6.51
N LEU A 58 7.52 -5.79 -7.52
CA LEU A 58 6.57 -6.89 -7.55
C LEU A 58 7.22 -8.23 -7.19
N ARG A 59 8.41 -8.54 -7.77
CA ARG A 59 9.15 -9.78 -7.49
C ARG A 59 9.49 -10.00 -6.02
N ASN A 60 9.49 -8.94 -5.20
CA ASN A 60 9.78 -8.99 -3.76
C ASN A 60 8.51 -9.13 -2.92
N THR A 61 7.33 -9.24 -3.53
CA THR A 61 6.03 -9.24 -2.85
C THR A 61 5.13 -10.41 -3.24
N VAL A 62 5.57 -11.27 -4.16
CA VAL A 62 4.85 -12.47 -4.59
C VAL A 62 5.12 -13.64 -3.65
N SER A 63 4.22 -14.62 -3.64
CA SER A 63 4.37 -15.88 -2.93
C SER A 63 4.55 -17.04 -3.92
N GLU A 64 5.36 -18.02 -3.54
CA GLU A 64 5.47 -19.30 -4.28
C GLU A 64 4.31 -20.26 -3.92
N ASN A 65 3.53 -19.93 -2.89
CA ASN A 65 2.49 -20.80 -2.34
C ASN A 65 1.11 -20.54 -2.97
N GLY A 66 0.98 -19.52 -3.83
CA GLY A 66 -0.28 -19.23 -4.51
C GLY A 66 -0.37 -17.80 -5.04
N SER A 67 -1.57 -17.44 -5.46
CA SER A 67 -1.84 -16.11 -6.01
C SER A 67 -1.85 -15.03 -4.92
N VAL A 68 -1.47 -13.82 -5.32
CA VAL A 68 -1.52 -12.63 -4.47
C VAL A 68 -2.31 -11.51 -5.15
N ALA A 69 -2.82 -10.55 -4.37
CA ALA A 69 -3.42 -9.32 -4.88
C ALA A 69 -2.48 -8.15 -4.60
N ARG A 70 -2.27 -7.24 -5.58
CA ARG A 70 -1.37 -6.09 -5.45
C ARG A 70 -1.91 -4.88 -6.20
N GLY A 71 -1.75 -3.71 -5.60
CA GLY A 71 -1.98 -2.44 -6.27
C GLY A 71 -0.82 -2.12 -7.23
N VAL A 72 -0.99 -2.40 -8.52
CA VAL A 72 0.02 -2.11 -9.55
C VAL A 72 0.04 -0.62 -9.81
N CYS A 73 1.22 0.01 -9.63
CA CYS A 73 1.42 1.44 -9.76
C CYS A 73 1.95 1.81 -11.15
N VAL A 74 1.37 2.85 -11.73
CA VAL A 74 1.92 3.56 -12.89
C VAL A 74 2.42 4.92 -12.41
N THR A 75 3.65 5.29 -12.77
CA THR A 75 4.26 6.54 -12.35
C THR A 75 4.51 7.46 -13.53
N GLU A 76 4.39 8.77 -13.29
CA GLU A 76 4.82 9.81 -14.21
C GLU A 76 6.36 9.90 -14.27
N PRO A 77 6.93 10.57 -15.29
CA PRO A 77 8.38 10.75 -15.41
C PRO A 77 9.03 11.47 -14.22
N ASP A 78 8.28 12.30 -13.49
CA ASP A 78 8.75 13.02 -12.30
C ASP A 78 8.69 12.17 -11.03
N GLY A 79 8.23 10.92 -11.14
CA GLY A 79 8.13 9.97 -10.03
C GLY A 79 6.83 10.08 -9.24
N THR A 80 5.89 10.91 -9.64
CA THR A 80 4.56 10.96 -9.02
C THR A 80 3.69 9.80 -9.51
N LEU A 81 2.72 9.40 -8.68
CA LEU A 81 1.75 8.35 -9.01
C LEU A 81 0.76 8.87 -10.05
N HIS A 82 0.69 8.20 -11.19
CA HIS A 82 -0.34 8.42 -12.19
C HIS A 82 -1.62 7.66 -11.82
N SER A 83 -1.47 6.38 -11.48
CA SER A 83 -2.60 5.51 -11.11
C SER A 83 -2.13 4.31 -10.30
N VAL A 84 -3.04 3.74 -9.53
CA VAL A 84 -2.87 2.45 -8.87
C VAL A 84 -4.06 1.56 -9.22
N THR A 85 -3.78 0.36 -9.73
CA THR A 85 -4.81 -0.59 -10.14
C THR A 85 -4.65 -1.88 -9.34
N GLU A 86 -5.67 -2.24 -8.58
CA GLU A 86 -5.67 -3.51 -7.84
C GLU A 86 -5.80 -4.69 -8.80
N ARG A 87 -4.77 -5.52 -8.85
CA ARG A 87 -4.77 -6.80 -9.56
C ARG A 87 -5.02 -7.90 -8.54
N THR A 88 -6.22 -8.46 -8.57
CA THR A 88 -6.71 -9.37 -7.53
C THR A 88 -6.15 -10.79 -7.63
N ARG A 89 -5.54 -11.14 -8.78
CA ARG A 89 -4.92 -12.44 -8.98
C ARG A 89 -3.64 -12.33 -9.79
N ILE A 90 -2.52 -12.40 -9.08
CA ILE A 90 -1.16 -12.41 -9.64
C ILE A 90 -0.52 -13.74 -9.22
N GLU A 91 0.10 -14.44 -10.15
CA GLU A 91 0.79 -15.71 -9.93
C GLU A 91 2.20 -15.68 -10.50
N THR A 92 3.08 -16.49 -9.89
CA THR A 92 4.45 -16.68 -10.35
C THR A 92 4.56 -18.01 -11.09
N TYR A 93 5.17 -17.97 -12.28
CA TYR A 93 5.48 -19.12 -13.10
C TYR A 93 6.98 -19.14 -13.43
N GLU A 94 7.48 -20.22 -14.03
CA GLU A 94 8.89 -20.35 -14.44
C GLU A 94 9.35 -19.23 -15.38
N ASN A 95 8.44 -18.71 -16.21
CA ASN A 95 8.70 -17.64 -17.18
C ASN A 95 8.42 -16.23 -16.66
N GLY A 96 8.06 -16.05 -15.39
CA GLY A 96 7.83 -14.74 -14.80
C GLY A 96 6.57 -14.61 -13.95
N VAL A 97 6.14 -13.37 -13.75
CA VAL A 97 4.93 -13.04 -12.98
C VAL A 97 3.84 -12.61 -13.95
N HIS A 98 2.62 -13.08 -13.73
CA HIS A 98 1.49 -12.81 -14.61
C HIS A 98 0.25 -12.49 -13.77
N PHE A 99 -0.69 -11.73 -14.33
CA PHE A 99 -1.99 -11.50 -13.71
C PHE A 99 -3.13 -11.89 -14.66
N THR A 100 -4.29 -12.14 -14.07
CA THR A 100 -5.53 -12.41 -14.79
C THR A 100 -6.67 -11.57 -14.23
N GLU A 101 -7.61 -11.17 -15.08
CA GLU A 101 -8.83 -10.45 -14.73
C GLU A 101 -10.11 -11.24 -15.05
N ASP A 102 -9.96 -12.39 -15.70
CA ASP A 102 -11.04 -13.25 -16.21
C ASP A 102 -11.05 -14.66 -15.57
N GLY A 103 -10.51 -14.75 -14.34
CA GLY A 103 -10.48 -16.00 -13.58
C GLY A 103 -9.46 -17.04 -14.09
N GLY A 104 -8.51 -16.61 -14.94
CA GLY A 104 -7.44 -17.46 -15.47
C GLY A 104 -7.67 -17.93 -16.91
N ALA A 105 -8.67 -17.38 -17.60
CA ALA A 105 -8.89 -17.68 -19.03
C ALA A 105 -7.81 -17.04 -19.91
N SER A 106 -7.32 -15.85 -19.51
CA SER A 106 -6.16 -15.19 -20.11
C SER A 106 -5.19 -14.69 -19.05
N TRP A 107 -3.90 -14.60 -19.41
CA TRP A 107 -2.83 -14.13 -18.54
C TRP A 107 -2.02 -13.05 -19.25
N THR A 108 -1.70 -12.00 -18.52
CA THR A 108 -0.88 -10.88 -18.99
C THR A 108 0.41 -10.83 -18.18
N ASP A 109 1.53 -10.67 -18.88
CA ASP A 109 2.85 -10.52 -18.27
C ASP A 109 2.91 -9.25 -17.43
N LEU A 110 3.53 -9.38 -16.26
CA LEU A 110 3.77 -8.28 -15.36
C LEU A 110 5.25 -8.29 -14.93
N PRO A 111 6.07 -7.36 -15.44
CA PRO A 111 7.51 -7.35 -15.14
C PRO A 111 7.77 -7.36 -13.64
N GLY A 112 8.74 -8.17 -13.20
CA GLY A 112 9.06 -8.31 -11.76
C GLY A 112 9.58 -7.04 -11.09
N ASP A 113 10.00 -6.04 -11.87
CA ASP A 113 10.42 -4.71 -11.38
C ASP A 113 9.28 -3.68 -11.39
N THR A 114 8.07 -4.08 -11.76
CA THR A 114 6.88 -3.24 -11.67
C THR A 114 6.69 -2.75 -10.22
N PRO A 115 6.51 -1.44 -10.01
CA PRO A 115 6.22 -0.89 -8.69
C PRO A 115 4.82 -1.29 -8.24
N VAL A 116 4.70 -1.76 -7.01
CA VAL A 116 3.42 -2.14 -6.41
C VAL A 116 3.23 -1.48 -5.04
N SER A 117 1.99 -1.15 -4.73
CA SER A 117 1.55 -0.71 -3.41
C SER A 117 1.38 -1.90 -2.48
N MET A 118 1.92 -1.75 -1.26
CA MET A 118 1.69 -2.65 -0.14
C MET A 118 0.96 -1.93 1.01
N ASN A 119 0.15 -0.91 0.68
CA ASN A 119 -0.60 -0.08 1.62
C ASN A 119 0.28 0.72 2.61
N LEU A 120 1.50 1.10 2.20
CA LEU A 120 2.31 2.05 2.95
C LEU A 120 2.13 3.44 2.34
N TRP A 121 1.26 4.24 2.94
CA TRP A 121 0.86 5.57 2.48
C TRP A 121 1.25 6.63 3.50
N GLY A 122 1.63 7.81 3.01
CA GLY A 122 1.92 9.00 3.82
C GLY A 122 1.04 10.17 3.41
N PHE A 123 0.39 10.80 4.38
CA PHE A 123 -0.60 11.83 4.16
C PHE A 123 -0.38 13.04 5.07
N GLY A 124 -0.77 14.22 4.58
CA GLY A 124 -1.09 15.35 5.41
C GLY A 124 -2.48 15.19 6.07
N LYS A 125 -2.78 16.04 7.04
CA LYS A 125 -4.08 16.03 7.74
C LYS A 125 -5.26 16.28 6.80
N SER A 126 -5.04 17.03 5.70
CA SER A 126 -6.01 17.29 4.64
C SER A 126 -6.68 16.03 4.07
N PHE A 127 -5.95 14.89 4.06
CA PHE A 127 -6.51 13.61 3.61
C PHE A 127 -7.71 13.17 4.46
N LEU A 128 -7.66 13.39 5.77
CA LEU A 128 -8.76 13.02 6.67
C LEU A 128 -10.04 13.81 6.37
N ASP A 129 -9.90 15.10 6.08
CA ASP A 129 -11.03 15.97 5.76
C ASP A 129 -11.65 15.60 4.42
N GLU A 130 -10.84 15.33 3.40
CA GLU A 130 -11.29 14.88 2.07
C GLU A 130 -11.98 13.52 2.14
N ALA A 131 -11.38 12.57 2.86
CA ALA A 131 -11.93 11.23 3.02
C ALA A 131 -13.28 11.24 3.78
N GLU A 132 -13.40 12.05 4.85
CA GLU A 132 -14.63 12.18 5.62
C GLU A 132 -15.75 12.80 4.80
N GLN A 133 -15.47 13.89 4.06
CA GLN A 133 -16.46 14.57 3.22
C GLN A 133 -17.06 13.64 2.15
N ARG A 134 -16.27 12.73 1.60
CA ARG A 134 -16.69 11.78 0.56
C ARG A 134 -17.43 10.56 1.11
N PHE A 135 -17.11 10.16 2.35
CA PHE A 135 -17.55 8.88 2.91
C PHE A 135 -19.05 8.67 2.90
N ALA A 136 -19.83 9.66 3.34
CA ALA A 136 -21.29 9.53 3.43
C ALA A 136 -21.95 9.35 2.05
N GLY A 137 -21.50 10.14 1.05
CA GLY A 137 -21.97 10.03 -0.33
C GLY A 137 -21.60 8.69 -0.94
N TRP A 138 -20.35 8.29 -0.79
CA TRP A 138 -19.83 7.01 -1.25
C TRP A 138 -20.61 5.83 -0.64
N LEU A 139 -20.86 5.86 0.67
CA LEU A 139 -21.58 4.79 1.37
C LEU A 139 -23.04 4.70 0.88
N THR A 140 -23.70 5.83 0.69
CA THR A 140 -25.08 5.88 0.19
C THR A 140 -25.20 5.24 -1.20
N GLU A 141 -24.21 5.47 -2.05
CA GLU A 141 -24.21 4.94 -3.42
C GLU A 141 -23.84 3.45 -3.46
N ASN A 142 -22.84 3.03 -2.69
CA ASN A 142 -22.20 1.72 -2.86
C ASN A 142 -22.76 0.63 -1.92
N LEU A 143 -23.22 0.98 -0.73
CA LEU A 143 -23.81 0.02 0.21
C LEU A 143 -24.98 -0.77 -0.38
N PRO A 144 -25.94 -0.16 -1.13
CA PRO A 144 -27.02 -0.92 -1.76
C PRO A 144 -26.57 -1.91 -2.83
N LYS A 145 -25.43 -1.62 -3.50
CA LYS A 145 -24.88 -2.47 -4.58
C LYS A 145 -24.23 -3.75 -4.02
N ASN A 146 -23.60 -3.66 -2.87
CA ASN A 146 -22.91 -4.79 -2.24
C ASN A 146 -22.86 -4.66 -0.71
N PRO A 147 -23.96 -4.92 0.00
CA PRO A 147 -24.05 -4.65 1.44
C PRO A 147 -23.10 -5.49 2.31
N LEU A 148 -22.64 -6.65 1.81
CA LEU A 148 -21.77 -7.56 2.56
C LEU A 148 -20.28 -7.33 2.32
N LYS A 149 -19.89 -6.68 1.21
CA LYS A 149 -18.49 -6.51 0.79
C LYS A 149 -18.20 -5.06 0.33
N CYS A 150 -19.02 -4.10 0.77
CA CYS A 150 -18.81 -2.69 0.48
C CYS A 150 -17.62 -2.18 1.31
N GLU A 151 -16.53 -1.78 0.66
CA GLU A 151 -15.29 -1.34 1.31
C GLU A 151 -14.78 -0.03 0.73
N TYR A 152 -14.64 0.97 1.61
CA TYR A 152 -14.06 2.28 1.31
C TYR A 152 -12.55 2.21 1.46
N PHE A 153 -11.87 2.01 0.34
CA PHE A 153 -10.41 1.80 0.30
C PHE A 153 -9.63 3.11 0.22
N LEU A 154 -8.43 3.14 0.81
CA LEU A 154 -7.51 4.28 0.68
C LEU A 154 -7.17 4.61 -0.78
N PRO A 155 -6.79 3.64 -1.64
CA PRO A 155 -6.47 3.92 -3.04
C PRO A 155 -7.60 4.57 -3.83
N LEU A 156 -8.85 4.33 -3.46
CA LEU A 156 -10.01 4.97 -4.10
C LEU A 156 -9.97 6.49 -3.92
N VAL A 157 -9.85 6.94 -2.67
CA VAL A 157 -9.80 8.38 -2.34
C VAL A 157 -8.56 9.03 -2.97
N VAL A 158 -7.42 8.33 -2.94
CA VAL A 158 -6.19 8.80 -3.58
C VAL A 158 -6.39 9.01 -5.07
N THR A 159 -7.00 8.05 -5.77
CA THR A 159 -7.26 8.13 -7.21
C THR A 159 -8.19 9.31 -7.53
N GLU A 160 -9.28 9.48 -6.79
CA GLU A 160 -10.20 10.61 -6.97
C GLU A 160 -9.48 11.96 -6.79
N LEU A 161 -8.62 12.09 -5.78
CA LEU A 161 -7.87 13.33 -5.53
C LEU A 161 -6.83 13.63 -6.62
N ILE A 162 -6.21 12.60 -7.20
CA ILE A 162 -5.31 12.76 -8.38
C ILE A 162 -6.12 13.23 -9.60
N GLU A 163 -7.24 12.58 -9.89
CA GLU A 163 -8.11 12.90 -11.03
C GLU A 163 -8.71 14.31 -10.93
N GLU A 164 -9.02 14.76 -9.72
CA GLU A 164 -9.48 16.14 -9.43
C GLU A 164 -8.34 17.16 -9.49
N GLY A 165 -7.09 16.76 -9.64
CA GLY A 165 -5.93 17.63 -9.59
C GLY A 165 -5.64 18.24 -8.23
N LYS A 166 -6.24 17.72 -7.18
CA LYS A 166 -6.09 18.18 -5.79
C LYS A 166 -4.85 17.66 -5.11
N ALA A 167 -4.41 16.44 -5.44
CA ALA A 167 -3.27 15.81 -4.82
C ALA A 167 -2.21 15.36 -5.82
N LYS A 168 -0.95 15.38 -5.37
CA LYS A 168 0.17 14.67 -5.98
C LYS A 168 0.70 13.65 -4.98
N ILE A 169 1.00 12.47 -5.47
CA ILE A 169 1.49 11.38 -4.64
C ILE A 169 2.91 11.03 -5.08
N GLN A 170 3.90 11.40 -4.32
CA GLN A 170 5.27 11.00 -4.61
C GLN A 170 5.46 9.51 -4.35
N VAL A 171 5.93 8.75 -5.35
CA VAL A 171 6.24 7.33 -5.20
C VAL A 171 7.68 7.18 -4.71
N LEU A 172 7.82 6.93 -3.42
CA LEU A 172 9.08 6.61 -2.78
C LEU A 172 9.44 5.15 -3.03
N ARG A 173 10.73 4.84 -3.08
CA ARG A 173 11.22 3.47 -3.30
C ARG A 173 11.98 3.00 -2.08
N SER A 174 11.68 1.80 -1.63
CA SER A 174 12.48 1.08 -0.64
C SER A 174 13.28 -0.04 -1.29
N THR A 175 14.50 -0.24 -0.81
CA THR A 175 15.33 -1.40 -1.16
C THR A 175 15.00 -2.62 -0.29
N ASP A 176 14.19 -2.44 0.76
CA ASP A 176 13.79 -3.51 1.64
C ASP A 176 12.93 -4.56 0.92
N LYS A 177 13.03 -5.78 1.38
CA LYS A 177 12.08 -6.83 1.01
C LYS A 177 10.88 -6.76 1.95
N TRP A 178 9.70 -6.68 1.36
CA TRP A 178 8.46 -6.81 2.09
C TRP A 178 8.22 -8.28 2.48
N TYR A 179 7.63 -8.49 3.65
CA TYR A 179 7.20 -9.82 4.10
C TYR A 179 5.80 -9.72 4.69
N GLY A 180 4.92 -10.62 4.25
CA GLY A 180 3.59 -10.85 4.82
C GLY A 180 3.32 -12.35 4.91
N VAL A 181 2.33 -12.74 5.69
CA VAL A 181 1.89 -14.12 5.80
C VAL A 181 0.54 -14.24 5.08
N THR A 182 0.59 -14.29 3.75
CA THR A 182 -0.60 -14.49 2.91
C THR A 182 -1.08 -15.95 3.03
N TYR A 183 -0.15 -16.87 3.01
CA TYR A 183 -0.37 -18.31 3.20
C TYR A 183 0.33 -18.77 4.47
N ARG A 184 -0.20 -19.81 5.09
CA ARG A 184 0.42 -20.41 6.30
C ARG A 184 1.85 -20.89 6.03
N GLU A 185 2.08 -21.32 4.82
CA GLU A 185 3.36 -21.81 4.29
C GLU A 185 4.40 -20.71 4.15
N ASP A 186 4.01 -19.44 4.06
CA ASP A 186 4.93 -18.28 4.03
C ASP A 186 5.57 -18.02 5.41
N LYS A 187 4.93 -18.43 6.51
CA LYS A 187 5.38 -18.14 7.88
C LYS A 187 6.83 -18.57 8.17
N PRO A 188 7.30 -19.79 7.80
CA PRO A 188 8.68 -20.18 8.05
C PRO A 188 9.70 -19.23 7.39
N LEU A 189 9.43 -18.77 6.17
CA LEU A 189 10.29 -17.83 5.45
C LEU A 189 10.38 -16.48 6.17
N VAL A 190 9.26 -15.99 6.69
CA VAL A 190 9.21 -14.74 7.46
C VAL A 190 10.01 -14.87 8.75
N VAL A 191 9.80 -15.97 9.50
CA VAL A 191 10.53 -16.24 10.75
C VAL A 191 12.04 -16.31 10.51
N GLU A 192 12.49 -17.02 9.47
CA GLU A 192 13.90 -17.12 9.12
C GLU A 192 14.47 -15.75 8.71
N ALA A 193 13.73 -14.97 7.92
CA ALA A 193 14.16 -13.65 7.49
C ALA A 193 14.35 -12.69 8.68
N ILE A 194 13.42 -12.67 9.64
CA ILE A 194 13.53 -11.82 10.84
C ILE A 194 14.67 -12.32 11.75
N ALA A 195 14.81 -13.64 11.96
CA ALA A 195 15.91 -14.20 12.74
C ALA A 195 17.28 -13.81 12.15
N ARG A 196 17.43 -13.87 10.82
CA ARG A 196 18.65 -13.44 10.14
C ARG A 196 18.93 -11.95 10.35
N LYS A 197 17.91 -11.07 10.20
CA LYS A 197 18.05 -9.63 10.43
C LYS A 197 18.46 -9.31 11.87
N THR A 198 17.97 -10.07 12.84
CA THR A 198 18.38 -9.96 14.25
C THR A 198 19.84 -10.39 14.43
N ALA A 199 20.24 -11.52 13.85
CA ALA A 199 21.63 -11.99 13.90
C ALA A 199 22.62 -11.04 13.21
N GLU A 200 22.19 -10.32 12.18
CA GLU A 200 22.95 -9.25 11.49
C GLU A 200 22.97 -7.93 12.27
N GLY A 201 22.29 -7.83 13.40
CA GLY A 201 22.24 -6.63 14.26
C GLY A 201 21.30 -5.53 13.76
N GLN A 202 20.43 -5.80 12.80
CA GLN A 202 19.42 -4.84 12.34
C GLN A 202 18.32 -4.63 13.41
N TYR A 203 18.09 -5.65 14.25
CA TYR A 203 17.19 -5.60 15.40
C TYR A 203 17.89 -6.15 16.64
N PRO A 204 17.59 -5.63 17.84
CA PRO A 204 18.05 -6.24 19.08
C PRO A 204 17.38 -7.61 19.29
N GLU A 205 18.09 -8.52 19.99
CA GLU A 205 17.54 -9.84 20.36
C GLU A 205 16.25 -9.73 21.18
N ASN A 206 16.15 -8.69 22.01
CA ASN A 206 14.96 -8.36 22.78
C ASN A 206 14.49 -6.93 22.44
N LEU A 207 13.41 -6.83 21.68
CA LEU A 207 12.82 -5.55 21.26
C LEU A 207 12.29 -4.70 22.43
N TRP A 208 12.02 -5.33 23.58
CA TRP A 208 11.34 -4.71 24.72
C TRP A 208 12.24 -4.65 25.97
N ALA A 209 13.55 -4.87 25.82
CA ALA A 209 14.51 -4.80 26.93
C ALA A 209 14.95 -3.38 27.23
#